data_4d456a499245a1c7c1c450dfa63e92fe
#
_entry.id   4d456a499245a1c7c1c450dfa63e92fe
#
_cell.length_a   1.000
_cell.length_b   1.000
_cell.length_c   1.000
_cell.angle_alpha   90.00
_cell.angle_beta   90.00
_cell.angle_gamma   90.00
#
_symmetry.space_group_name_H-M   'P 1'
#
loop_
_entity.id
_entity.type
_entity.pdbx_description
1 polymer ?
#
loop_
_entity_poly.entity_id
_entity_poly.type
_entity_poly.pdbx_seq_one_letter_code
_entity_poly.pdbx_strand_id
1 'polypeptide(L)'
;MSDLVRRMLDGDRLALARLITRVENRSAEVPAIMQAIHERTGRAYVLGITGPPGAGKSTLVDRVTSLLRAEQQPVGIIAVDPSSPFTGGAVLGDRIRMQTHTLDPDVFIRSMATRGSLGGLARATGDVIKLMDAFDFPWIIIETVGVGQTELDIVRQADTTVVALVPESGDSVQAMKAGLMEVADIFVVNKADRDGAHALMAELKFSVHLHYTSSAQPRDVDWEVPVLAAQAVNDVGMDALLQQIRRHRTVLEQAGALEKRRQARRRADLEALLVEEYTAQITALVQRDPALARTLEAVTGGR
;
A
#
# COMPACT_ATOMS: atom_id res chain seq x y z
N MET A 1 -25.81 -6.27 -11.27
CA MET A 1 -24.91 -5.15 -10.90
C MET A 1 -25.72 -4.18 -10.05
N SER A 2 -25.25 -3.81 -8.85
CA SER A 2 -25.97 -2.86 -8.00
C SER A 2 -25.94 -1.46 -8.63
N ASP A 3 -26.98 -0.64 -8.37
CA ASP A 3 -27.05 0.76 -8.87
C ASP A 3 -25.79 1.57 -8.47
N LEU A 4 -25.29 1.32 -7.26
CA LEU A 4 -24.10 2.01 -6.75
C LEU A 4 -22.82 1.67 -7.55
N VAL A 5 -22.66 0.40 -7.97
CA VAL A 5 -21.51 0.00 -8.81
C VAL A 5 -21.61 0.65 -10.19
N ARG A 6 -22.80 0.66 -10.80
CA ARG A 6 -23.00 1.33 -12.08
C ARG A 6 -22.64 2.81 -12.01
N ARG A 7 -23.16 3.54 -11.03
CA ARG A 7 -22.85 4.96 -10.82
C ARG A 7 -21.35 5.21 -10.64
N MET A 8 -20.67 4.36 -9.88
CA MET A 8 -19.23 4.45 -9.70
C MET A 8 -18.51 4.27 -11.06
N LEU A 9 -18.92 3.29 -11.87
CA LEU A 9 -18.35 3.06 -13.19
C LEU A 9 -18.66 4.19 -14.21
N ASP A 10 -19.70 4.97 -13.94
CA ASP A 10 -20.08 6.19 -14.69
C ASP A 10 -19.41 7.45 -14.15
N GLY A 11 -18.43 7.32 -13.22
CA GLY A 11 -17.61 8.42 -12.71
C GLY A 11 -18.17 9.14 -11.45
N ASP A 12 -19.18 8.55 -10.78
CA ASP A 12 -19.70 9.12 -9.52
C ASP A 12 -18.76 8.85 -8.33
N ARG A 13 -18.01 9.88 -7.93
CA ARG A 13 -17.07 9.84 -6.80
C ARG A 13 -17.74 9.53 -5.46
N LEU A 14 -19.00 9.96 -5.27
CA LEU A 14 -19.72 9.65 -4.05
C LEU A 14 -20.07 8.17 -4.00
N ALA A 15 -20.41 7.57 -5.14
CA ALA A 15 -20.62 6.13 -5.24
C ALA A 15 -19.33 5.37 -4.93
N LEU A 16 -18.18 5.79 -5.46
CA LEU A 16 -16.87 5.22 -5.12
C LEU A 16 -16.62 5.29 -3.61
N ALA A 17 -16.78 6.47 -2.99
CA ALA A 17 -16.58 6.63 -1.54
C ALA A 17 -17.47 5.71 -0.71
N ARG A 18 -18.73 5.51 -1.11
CA ARG A 18 -19.69 4.61 -0.44
C ARG A 18 -19.30 3.14 -0.61
N LEU A 19 -18.84 2.74 -1.80
CA LEU A 19 -18.37 1.36 -2.04
C LEU A 19 -17.11 1.07 -1.23
N ILE A 20 -16.17 1.99 -1.16
CA ILE A 20 -14.98 1.88 -0.31
C ILE A 20 -15.40 1.66 1.16
N THR A 21 -16.36 2.43 1.66
CA THR A 21 -16.86 2.26 3.04
C THR A 21 -17.47 0.87 3.27
N ARG A 22 -18.17 0.30 2.28
CA ARG A 22 -18.69 -1.09 2.37
C ARG A 22 -17.58 -2.13 2.43
N VAL A 23 -16.52 -1.94 1.63
CA VAL A 23 -15.33 -2.80 1.64
C VAL A 23 -14.62 -2.73 2.99
N GLU A 24 -14.36 -1.53 3.51
CA GLU A 24 -13.74 -1.33 4.82
C GLU A 24 -14.55 -1.98 5.97
N ASN A 25 -15.87 -1.94 5.87
CA ASN A 25 -16.77 -2.54 6.85
C ASN A 25 -17.04 -4.03 6.61
N ARG A 26 -16.41 -4.66 5.63
CA ARG A 26 -16.60 -6.08 5.27
C ARG A 26 -18.07 -6.43 5.07
N SER A 27 -18.81 -5.57 4.39
CA SER A 27 -20.21 -5.80 4.06
C SER A 27 -20.38 -7.13 3.30
N ALA A 28 -21.47 -7.86 3.54
CA ALA A 28 -21.81 -9.08 2.83
C ALA A 28 -21.94 -8.89 1.30
N GLU A 29 -22.06 -7.65 0.83
CA GLU A 29 -22.11 -7.32 -0.60
C GLU A 29 -20.75 -7.29 -1.29
N VAL A 30 -19.62 -7.29 -0.55
CA VAL A 30 -18.27 -7.14 -1.10
C VAL A 30 -17.95 -8.16 -2.20
N PRO A 31 -18.25 -9.46 -2.06
CA PRO A 31 -18.01 -10.42 -3.14
C PRO A 31 -18.74 -10.06 -4.44
N ALA A 32 -19.99 -9.64 -4.35
CA ALA A 32 -20.77 -9.23 -5.53
C ALA A 32 -20.25 -7.93 -6.16
N ILE A 33 -19.76 -6.98 -5.34
CA ILE A 33 -19.12 -5.76 -5.81
C ILE A 33 -17.83 -6.11 -6.57
N MET A 34 -16.96 -6.94 -6.00
CA MET A 34 -15.68 -7.34 -6.62
C MET A 34 -15.90 -8.10 -7.93
N GLN A 35 -16.88 -8.99 -7.96
CA GLN A 35 -17.25 -9.70 -9.19
C GLN A 35 -17.71 -8.73 -10.28
N ALA A 36 -18.51 -7.71 -9.94
CA ALA A 36 -19.05 -6.77 -10.90
C ALA A 36 -18.00 -5.84 -11.54
N ILE A 37 -16.88 -5.59 -10.84
CA ILE A 37 -15.80 -4.72 -11.33
C ILE A 37 -14.60 -5.49 -11.93
N HIS A 38 -14.58 -6.82 -11.81
CA HIS A 38 -13.42 -7.66 -12.11
C HIS A 38 -12.79 -7.37 -13.49
N GLU A 39 -13.61 -7.28 -14.53
CA GLU A 39 -13.14 -7.05 -15.91
C GLU A 39 -12.55 -5.65 -16.14
N ARG A 40 -12.74 -4.73 -15.20
CA ARG A 40 -12.24 -3.35 -15.26
C ARG A 40 -11.04 -3.11 -14.38
N THR A 41 -10.46 -4.15 -13.79
CA THR A 41 -9.29 -4.07 -12.90
C THR A 41 -8.01 -4.56 -13.56
N GLY A 42 -6.86 -4.21 -13.00
CA GLY A 42 -5.54 -4.64 -13.46
C GLY A 42 -4.85 -3.64 -14.40
N ARG A 43 -5.38 -2.42 -14.57
CA ARG A 43 -4.84 -1.38 -15.47
C ARG A 43 -4.03 -0.32 -14.73
N ALA A 44 -4.46 0.05 -13.53
CA ALA A 44 -3.78 1.05 -12.71
C ALA A 44 -2.35 0.63 -12.37
N TYR A 45 -1.47 1.61 -12.26
CA TYR A 45 -0.14 1.43 -11.69
C TYR A 45 -0.16 1.82 -10.22
N VAL A 46 0.25 0.90 -9.36
CA VAL A 46 0.17 1.08 -7.90
C VAL A 46 1.55 1.41 -7.35
N LEU A 47 1.69 2.60 -6.76
CA LEU A 47 2.90 3.09 -6.11
C LEU A 47 2.74 3.01 -4.59
N GLY A 48 3.60 2.27 -3.90
CA GLY A 48 3.67 2.25 -2.45
C GLY A 48 4.74 3.21 -1.93
N ILE A 49 4.41 4.02 -0.93
CA ILE A 49 5.36 4.88 -0.22
C ILE A 49 5.30 4.54 1.26
N THR A 50 6.41 4.02 1.78
CA THR A 50 6.56 3.60 3.17
C THR A 50 7.83 4.19 3.79
N GLY A 51 8.01 4.00 5.08
CA GLY A 51 9.16 4.51 5.82
C GLY A 51 8.80 4.91 7.25
N PRO A 52 9.76 5.21 8.12
CA PRO A 52 9.50 5.54 9.52
C PRO A 52 8.63 6.79 9.68
N PRO A 53 7.99 6.97 10.84
CA PRO A 53 7.31 8.21 11.17
C PRO A 53 8.26 9.41 11.03
N GLY A 54 7.74 10.53 10.52
CA GLY A 54 8.55 11.73 10.32
C GLY A 54 9.44 11.74 9.08
N ALA A 55 9.50 10.66 8.28
CA ALA A 55 10.27 10.62 7.04
C ALA A 55 9.76 11.55 5.94
N GLY A 56 8.59 12.16 6.12
CA GLY A 56 8.00 13.09 5.14
C GLY A 56 7.27 12.39 3.99
N LYS A 57 6.74 11.20 4.23
CA LYS A 57 6.00 10.41 3.23
C LYS A 57 4.84 11.16 2.61
N SER A 58 3.98 11.78 3.44
CA SER A 58 2.84 12.57 2.95
C SER A 58 3.27 13.73 2.07
N THR A 59 4.42 14.36 2.35
CA THR A 59 4.99 15.41 1.50
C THR A 59 5.48 14.82 0.18
N LEU A 60 6.13 13.66 0.20
CA LEU A 60 6.54 12.94 -1.03
C LEU A 60 5.32 12.57 -1.87
N VAL A 61 4.24 12.04 -1.26
CA VAL A 61 2.98 11.74 -1.94
C VAL A 61 2.38 12.99 -2.58
N ASP A 62 2.30 14.09 -1.84
CA ASP A 62 1.78 15.39 -2.32
C ASP A 62 2.56 15.87 -3.55
N ARG A 63 3.91 15.82 -3.51
CA ARG A 63 4.77 16.26 -4.62
C ARG A 63 4.69 15.34 -5.83
N VAL A 64 4.74 14.01 -5.63
CA VAL A 64 4.56 13.06 -6.73
C VAL A 64 3.18 13.25 -7.37
N THR A 65 2.14 13.45 -6.56
CA THR A 65 0.79 13.76 -7.06
C THR A 65 0.78 15.05 -7.87
N SER A 66 1.42 16.12 -7.39
CA SER A 66 1.54 17.39 -8.12
C SER A 66 2.21 17.22 -9.48
N LEU A 67 3.29 16.44 -9.56
CA LEU A 67 3.97 16.15 -10.82
C LEU A 67 3.08 15.35 -11.80
N LEU A 68 2.37 14.34 -11.30
CA LEU A 68 1.42 13.57 -12.12
C LEU A 68 0.26 14.44 -12.60
N ARG A 69 -0.27 15.32 -11.73
CA ARG A 69 -1.35 16.25 -12.09
C ARG A 69 -0.91 17.31 -13.10
N ALA A 70 0.34 17.78 -13.04
CA ALA A 70 0.89 18.68 -14.06
C ALA A 70 0.87 18.03 -15.47
N GLU A 71 0.91 16.69 -15.54
CA GLU A 71 0.74 15.92 -16.77
C GLU A 71 -0.71 15.45 -17.00
N GLN A 72 -1.66 16.04 -16.28
CA GLN A 72 -3.10 15.74 -16.39
C GLN A 72 -3.46 14.29 -16.05
N GLN A 73 -2.62 13.57 -15.31
CA GLN A 73 -2.90 12.19 -14.87
C GLN A 73 -3.81 12.20 -13.64
N PRO A 74 -4.98 11.54 -13.67
CA PRO A 74 -5.79 11.32 -12.47
C PRO A 74 -5.05 10.44 -11.45
N VAL A 75 -5.23 10.73 -10.14
CA VAL A 75 -4.52 10.03 -9.07
C VAL A 75 -5.48 9.61 -7.95
N GLY A 76 -5.52 8.32 -7.64
CA GLY A 76 -6.13 7.81 -6.41
C GLY A 76 -5.08 7.71 -5.29
N ILE A 77 -5.40 8.17 -4.09
CA ILE A 77 -4.50 8.11 -2.93
C ILE A 77 -5.18 7.35 -1.80
N ILE A 78 -4.48 6.34 -1.27
CA ILE A 78 -4.89 5.57 -0.09
C ILE A 78 -3.88 5.88 1.02
N ALA A 79 -4.30 6.66 2.02
CA ALA A 79 -3.52 6.92 3.21
C ALA A 79 -3.93 5.93 4.31
N VAL A 80 -3.01 5.07 4.72
CA VAL A 80 -3.29 4.05 5.74
C VAL A 80 -2.73 4.53 7.07
N ASP A 81 -3.64 4.90 7.99
CA ASP A 81 -3.31 5.42 9.31
C ASP A 81 -3.50 4.37 10.42
N PRO A 82 -2.70 4.40 11.49
CA PRO A 82 -3.03 3.65 12.69
C PRO A 82 -4.38 4.13 13.23
N SER A 83 -5.19 3.18 13.71
CA SER A 83 -6.48 3.52 14.31
C SER A 83 -6.29 4.39 15.54
N SER A 84 -7.11 5.43 15.67
CA SER A 84 -7.23 6.14 16.94
C SER A 84 -7.74 5.19 18.02
N PRO A 85 -7.04 5.03 19.14
CA PRO A 85 -7.51 4.17 20.24
C PRO A 85 -8.83 4.67 20.87
N PHE A 86 -9.21 5.92 20.60
CA PHE A 86 -10.42 6.54 21.17
C PHE A 86 -11.63 6.48 20.23
N THR A 87 -11.43 6.58 18.92
CA THR A 87 -12.53 6.68 17.95
C THR A 87 -12.64 5.47 17.02
N GLY A 88 -11.62 4.60 16.98
CA GLY A 88 -11.52 3.49 16.02
C GLY A 88 -11.45 3.92 14.55
N GLY A 89 -11.42 5.21 14.27
CA GLY A 89 -11.30 5.80 12.93
C GLY A 89 -9.87 6.25 12.62
N ALA A 90 -9.59 6.55 11.36
CA ALA A 90 -8.32 7.16 10.95
C ALA A 90 -8.12 8.50 11.65
N VAL A 91 -6.91 8.77 12.11
CA VAL A 91 -6.57 10.08 12.67
C VAL A 91 -6.60 11.10 11.55
N LEU A 92 -7.45 12.12 11.65
CA LEU A 92 -7.71 13.15 10.63
C LEU A 92 -6.47 13.95 10.15
N GLY A 93 -5.27 13.65 10.70
CA GLY A 93 -4.05 14.41 10.43
C GLY A 93 -3.59 14.44 8.97
N ASP A 94 -3.83 13.38 8.19
CA ASP A 94 -3.32 13.30 6.81
C ASP A 94 -4.15 14.11 5.82
N ARG A 95 -5.46 14.25 6.02
CA ARG A 95 -6.27 15.16 5.19
C ARG A 95 -5.83 16.61 5.28
N ILE A 96 -5.27 17.05 6.42
CA ILE A 96 -4.75 18.40 6.62
C ILE A 96 -3.43 18.59 5.85
N ARG A 97 -2.66 17.52 5.63
CA ARG A 97 -1.35 17.61 4.95
C ARG A 97 -1.44 17.63 3.43
N MET A 98 -2.54 17.13 2.83
CA MET A 98 -2.77 17.09 1.38
C MET A 98 -3.86 18.09 0.94
N GLN A 99 -3.97 19.24 1.61
CA GLN A 99 -5.00 20.24 1.30
C GLN A 99 -4.92 20.77 -0.12
N THR A 100 -3.73 20.82 -0.71
CA THR A 100 -3.47 21.26 -2.09
C THR A 100 -4.28 20.48 -3.13
N HIS A 101 -4.54 19.20 -2.90
CA HIS A 101 -5.24 18.33 -3.86
C HIS A 101 -6.73 18.09 -3.51
N THR A 102 -7.22 18.60 -2.38
CA THR A 102 -8.60 18.33 -1.91
C THR A 102 -9.66 18.86 -2.86
N LEU A 103 -9.36 19.95 -3.59
CA LEU A 103 -10.26 20.59 -4.55
C LEU A 103 -10.02 20.13 -5.99
N ASP A 104 -8.97 19.34 -6.27
CA ASP A 104 -8.71 18.82 -7.61
C ASP A 104 -9.71 17.69 -7.94
N PRO A 105 -10.55 17.86 -9.01
CA PRO A 105 -11.54 16.85 -9.38
C PRO A 105 -10.91 15.52 -9.84
N ASP A 106 -9.65 15.52 -10.24
CA ASP A 106 -8.93 14.34 -10.71
C ASP A 106 -8.03 13.71 -9.64
N VAL A 107 -8.12 14.16 -8.39
CA VAL A 107 -7.47 13.53 -7.25
C VAL A 107 -8.54 13.00 -6.29
N PHE A 108 -8.44 11.74 -5.92
CA PHE A 108 -9.30 11.12 -4.91
C PHE A 108 -8.46 10.61 -3.74
N ILE A 109 -8.77 11.08 -2.53
CA ILE A 109 -8.03 10.72 -1.32
C ILE A 109 -8.93 9.94 -0.37
N ARG A 110 -8.47 8.77 0.07
CA ARG A 110 -9.12 7.94 1.08
C ARG A 110 -8.17 7.61 2.22
N SER A 111 -8.53 8.02 3.44
CA SER A 111 -7.85 7.54 4.65
C SER A 111 -8.49 6.25 5.14
N MET A 112 -7.68 5.22 5.40
CA MET A 112 -8.10 3.92 5.92
C MET A 112 -7.49 3.71 7.30
N ALA A 113 -8.25 3.12 8.24
CA ALA A 113 -7.80 2.87 9.60
C ALA A 113 -7.50 1.38 9.84
N THR A 114 -6.46 1.07 10.62
CA THR A 114 -6.01 -0.32 10.90
C THR A 114 -6.97 -1.18 11.70
N ARG A 115 -7.98 -0.63 12.35
CA ARG A 115 -9.06 -1.29 13.14
C ARG A 115 -8.69 -2.64 13.80
N GLY A 116 -7.43 -2.82 14.19
CA GLY A 116 -6.96 -3.92 15.05
C GLY A 116 -6.85 -5.32 14.41
N SER A 117 -7.10 -5.53 13.11
CA SER A 117 -6.91 -6.84 12.49
C SER A 117 -5.77 -6.84 11.45
N LEU A 118 -4.68 -7.53 11.77
CA LEU A 118 -3.45 -7.56 10.98
C LEU A 118 -3.65 -7.96 9.51
N GLY A 119 -4.34 -9.00 9.17
CA GLY A 119 -4.55 -9.41 7.75
C GLY A 119 -5.71 -8.69 7.04
N GLY A 120 -6.67 -8.17 7.80
CA GLY A 120 -7.89 -7.60 7.23
C GLY A 120 -7.73 -6.24 6.58
N LEU A 121 -6.75 -5.43 7.02
CA LEU A 121 -6.48 -4.13 6.41
C LEU A 121 -5.76 -4.29 5.07
N ALA A 122 -4.77 -5.16 4.97
CA ALA A 122 -4.07 -5.42 3.72
C ALA A 122 -5.05 -5.87 2.63
N ARG A 123 -6.00 -6.74 2.97
CA ARG A 123 -7.07 -7.18 2.06
C ARG A 123 -8.02 -6.05 1.69
N ALA A 124 -8.53 -5.29 2.66
CA ALA A 124 -9.41 -4.16 2.37
C ALA A 124 -8.71 -3.12 1.47
N THR A 125 -7.41 -2.88 1.69
CA THR A 125 -6.60 -2.01 0.82
C THR A 125 -6.53 -2.57 -0.60
N GLY A 126 -6.31 -3.87 -0.78
CA GLY A 126 -6.32 -4.52 -2.10
C GLY A 126 -7.65 -4.37 -2.82
N ASP A 127 -8.77 -4.51 -2.11
CA ASP A 127 -10.11 -4.31 -2.70
C ASP A 127 -10.41 -2.84 -3.00
N VAL A 128 -9.92 -1.89 -2.19
CA VAL A 128 -10.02 -0.45 -2.48
C VAL A 128 -9.19 -0.06 -3.71
N ILE A 129 -7.99 -0.64 -3.88
CA ILE A 129 -7.20 -0.49 -5.11
C ILE A 129 -8.00 -0.91 -6.33
N LYS A 130 -8.65 -2.09 -6.28
CA LYS A 130 -9.51 -2.58 -7.37
C LYS A 130 -10.69 -1.65 -7.68
N LEU A 131 -11.31 -1.04 -6.66
CA LEU A 131 -12.38 -0.05 -6.85
C LEU A 131 -11.86 1.23 -7.54
N MET A 132 -10.70 1.73 -7.11
CA MET A 132 -10.08 2.91 -7.71
C MET A 132 -9.62 2.63 -9.15
N ASP A 133 -9.07 1.45 -9.42
CA ASP A 133 -8.69 1.00 -10.75
C ASP A 133 -9.91 0.90 -11.68
N ALA A 134 -11.01 0.31 -11.21
CA ALA A 134 -12.26 0.22 -11.96
C ALA A 134 -12.94 1.59 -12.17
N PHE A 135 -12.63 2.59 -11.34
CA PHE A 135 -13.03 4.00 -11.49
C PHE A 135 -12.19 4.75 -12.52
N ASP A 136 -11.16 4.11 -13.09
CA ASP A 136 -10.24 4.64 -14.10
C ASP A 136 -9.15 5.59 -13.58
N PHE A 137 -8.66 5.41 -12.33
CA PHE A 137 -7.42 6.05 -11.90
C PHE A 137 -6.20 5.31 -12.48
N PRO A 138 -5.41 5.92 -13.39
CA PRO A 138 -4.22 5.27 -13.95
C PRO A 138 -3.07 5.15 -12.95
N TRP A 139 -3.07 6.00 -11.92
CA TRP A 139 -2.12 5.98 -10.82
C TRP A 139 -2.84 5.85 -9.48
N ILE A 140 -2.40 4.89 -8.67
CA ILE A 140 -2.88 4.73 -7.30
C ILE A 140 -1.68 4.77 -6.38
N ILE A 141 -1.67 5.69 -5.41
CA ILE A 141 -0.58 5.84 -4.45
C ILE A 141 -1.06 5.33 -3.09
N ILE A 142 -0.29 4.43 -2.48
CA ILE A 142 -0.54 3.94 -1.13
C ILE A 142 0.52 4.54 -0.21
N GLU A 143 0.08 5.27 0.81
CA GLU A 143 0.94 5.76 1.88
C GLU A 143 0.69 4.94 3.16
N THR A 144 1.76 4.44 3.79
CA THR A 144 1.69 3.80 5.11
C THR A 144 2.34 4.67 6.17
N VAL A 145 1.94 4.54 7.44
CA VAL A 145 2.42 5.43 8.52
C VAL A 145 3.70 4.93 9.19
N GLY A 146 4.03 3.67 9.05
CA GLY A 146 5.18 3.04 9.74
C GLY A 146 5.92 2.05 8.85
N VAL A 147 6.70 1.21 9.50
CA VAL A 147 7.50 0.14 8.90
C VAL A 147 7.28 -1.20 9.61
N GLY A 148 6.14 -1.37 10.24
CA GLY A 148 5.75 -2.64 10.86
C GLY A 148 5.33 -3.70 9.84
N GLN A 149 5.01 -4.89 10.31
CA GLN A 149 4.62 -6.01 9.43
C GLN A 149 3.38 -5.69 8.61
N THR A 150 2.39 -5.03 9.20
CA THR A 150 1.15 -4.63 8.51
C THR A 150 1.41 -3.67 7.37
N GLU A 151 2.29 -2.70 7.58
CA GLU A 151 2.69 -1.71 6.58
C GLU A 151 3.43 -2.37 5.43
N LEU A 152 4.28 -3.36 5.70
CA LEU A 152 4.96 -4.14 4.67
C LEU A 152 3.96 -4.96 3.84
N ASP A 153 2.98 -5.59 4.49
CA ASP A 153 1.95 -6.37 3.80
C ASP A 153 1.09 -5.49 2.88
N ILE A 154 0.80 -4.25 3.31
CA ILE A 154 0.07 -3.29 2.48
C ILE A 154 0.91 -2.86 1.28
N VAL A 155 2.19 -2.58 1.50
CA VAL A 155 3.09 -2.12 0.43
C VAL A 155 3.35 -3.22 -0.61
N ARG A 156 3.26 -4.49 -0.24
CA ARG A 156 3.29 -5.62 -1.18
C ARG A 156 2.16 -5.60 -2.22
N GLN A 157 1.11 -4.79 -2.00
CA GLN A 157 0.09 -4.54 -3.02
C GLN A 157 0.56 -3.56 -4.12
N ALA A 158 1.71 -2.90 -3.94
CA ALA A 158 2.27 -1.98 -4.91
C ALA A 158 3.02 -2.67 -6.05
N ASP A 159 3.08 -2.01 -7.22
CA ASP A 159 3.90 -2.42 -8.35
C ASP A 159 5.34 -1.89 -8.21
N THR A 160 5.48 -0.70 -7.60
CA THR A 160 6.76 -0.11 -7.17
C THR A 160 6.65 0.34 -5.71
N THR A 161 7.65 0.02 -4.91
CA THR A 161 7.76 0.43 -3.52
C THR A 161 8.89 1.44 -3.34
N VAL A 162 8.54 2.64 -2.86
CA VAL A 162 9.48 3.67 -2.42
C VAL A 162 9.59 3.64 -0.90
N VAL A 163 10.81 3.46 -0.40
CA VAL A 163 11.11 3.55 1.03
C VAL A 163 11.75 4.90 1.34
N ALA A 164 11.03 5.74 2.09
CA ALA A 164 11.49 7.06 2.50
C ALA A 164 12.18 7.00 3.86
N LEU A 165 13.36 7.61 3.97
CA LEU A 165 14.19 7.67 5.16
C LEU A 165 14.66 9.10 5.41
N VAL A 166 15.12 9.39 6.62
CA VAL A 166 15.69 10.71 7.00
C VAL A 166 16.97 10.52 7.81
N PRO A 167 17.90 11.49 7.79
CA PRO A 167 19.18 11.36 8.46
C PRO A 167 19.11 11.05 9.97
N GLU A 168 18.07 11.54 10.65
CA GLU A 168 17.88 11.35 12.08
C GLU A 168 17.37 9.96 12.47
N SER A 169 17.11 9.10 11.50
CA SER A 169 16.55 7.76 11.70
C SER A 169 17.60 6.73 12.18
N GLY A 170 18.57 7.07 13.00
CA GLY A 170 19.70 6.20 13.41
C GLY A 170 19.29 4.80 13.91
N ASP A 171 18.24 4.67 14.74
CA ASP A 171 17.67 3.38 15.17
C ASP A 171 16.85 2.71 14.04
N SER A 172 16.36 3.48 13.07
CA SER A 172 15.58 2.97 11.94
C SER A 172 16.44 2.23 10.93
N VAL A 173 17.74 2.52 10.85
CA VAL A 173 18.69 1.78 9.99
C VAL A 173 18.83 0.34 10.48
N GLN A 174 18.74 0.09 11.78
CA GLN A 174 18.73 -1.28 12.32
C GLN A 174 17.38 -2.00 12.07
N ALA A 175 16.26 -1.30 12.16
CA ALA A 175 14.95 -1.84 11.79
C ALA A 175 14.84 -2.11 10.27
N MET A 176 15.60 -1.37 9.45
CA MET A 176 15.73 -1.59 8.00
C MET A 176 16.33 -2.96 7.65
N LYS A 177 17.20 -3.51 8.49
CA LYS A 177 17.80 -4.83 8.23
C LYS A 177 16.78 -5.97 8.21
N ALA A 178 15.56 -5.76 8.73
CA ALA A 178 14.61 -6.85 8.99
C ALA A 178 13.47 -7.01 7.96
N GLY A 179 13.35 -6.18 6.94
CA GLY A 179 12.24 -6.36 5.96
C GLY A 179 12.14 -5.27 4.88
N LEU A 180 12.62 -4.04 5.15
CA LEU A 180 12.51 -2.96 4.17
C LEU A 180 13.41 -3.17 2.94
N MET A 181 14.56 -3.85 3.11
CA MET A 181 15.48 -4.19 2.02
C MET A 181 14.86 -5.19 1.03
N GLU A 182 13.92 -6.02 1.51
CA GLU A 182 13.27 -7.02 0.67
C GLU A 182 12.13 -6.44 -0.18
N VAL A 183 11.54 -5.32 0.27
CA VAL A 183 10.37 -4.72 -0.38
C VAL A 183 10.68 -3.45 -1.16
N ALA A 184 11.86 -2.83 -0.94
CA ALA A 184 12.22 -1.57 -1.58
C ALA A 184 12.62 -1.77 -3.04
N ASP A 185 11.92 -1.10 -3.95
CA ASP A 185 12.36 -0.91 -5.33
C ASP A 185 13.17 0.40 -5.50
N ILE A 186 12.93 1.40 -4.62
CA ILE A 186 13.63 2.69 -4.62
C ILE A 186 13.80 3.15 -3.17
N PHE A 187 14.99 3.59 -2.78
CA PHE A 187 15.22 4.32 -1.53
C PHE A 187 15.28 5.82 -1.78
N VAL A 188 14.63 6.59 -0.89
CA VAL A 188 14.70 8.06 -0.88
C VAL A 188 15.15 8.53 0.49
N VAL A 189 16.32 9.18 0.54
CA VAL A 189 16.74 9.94 1.72
C VAL A 189 16.14 11.33 1.59
N ASN A 190 15.02 11.55 2.28
CA ASN A 190 14.33 12.83 2.34
C ASN A 190 14.98 13.74 3.38
N LYS A 191 14.70 15.05 3.31
CA LYS A 191 15.37 16.09 4.11
C LYS A 191 16.89 16.03 3.95
N ALA A 192 17.34 15.84 2.71
CA ALA A 192 18.74 15.67 2.37
C ALA A 192 19.58 16.95 2.57
N ASP A 193 18.95 18.05 2.95
CA ASP A 193 19.57 19.30 3.43
C ASP A 193 20.13 19.17 4.85
N ARG A 194 19.76 18.14 5.61
CA ARG A 194 20.17 17.95 6.99
C ARG A 194 21.50 17.22 7.09
N ASP A 195 22.22 17.49 8.19
CA ASP A 195 23.45 16.79 8.52
C ASP A 195 23.22 15.27 8.60
N GLY A 196 24.23 14.52 8.13
CA GLY A 196 24.15 13.05 8.11
C GLY A 196 23.50 12.44 6.86
N ALA A 197 22.87 13.23 5.97
CA ALA A 197 22.22 12.70 4.77
C ALA A 197 23.20 11.93 3.87
N HIS A 198 24.40 12.47 3.64
CA HIS A 198 25.43 11.81 2.83
C HIS A 198 25.91 10.48 3.46
N ALA A 199 26.06 10.43 4.79
CA ALA A 199 26.46 9.23 5.50
C ALA A 199 25.39 8.14 5.37
N LEU A 200 24.12 8.49 5.59
CA LEU A 200 22.99 7.57 5.43
C LEU A 200 22.89 7.05 3.99
N MET A 201 23.05 7.91 2.98
CA MET A 201 23.05 7.48 1.58
C MET A 201 24.18 6.51 1.26
N ALA A 202 25.38 6.74 1.79
CA ALA A 202 26.52 5.85 1.60
C ALA A 202 26.28 4.47 2.24
N GLU A 203 25.76 4.47 3.47
CA GLU A 203 25.37 3.23 4.19
C GLU A 203 24.29 2.44 3.46
N LEU A 204 23.26 3.12 2.95
CA LEU A 204 22.21 2.50 2.17
C LEU A 204 22.73 1.88 0.87
N LYS A 205 23.54 2.61 0.11
CA LYS A 205 24.17 2.11 -1.12
C LYS A 205 25.00 0.86 -0.85
N PHE A 206 25.79 0.88 0.23
CA PHE A 206 26.57 -0.27 0.65
C PHE A 206 25.67 -1.47 1.01
N SER A 207 24.63 -1.25 1.80
CA SER A 207 23.67 -2.29 2.22
C SER A 207 22.92 -2.88 1.02
N VAL A 208 22.46 -2.03 0.10
CA VAL A 208 21.81 -2.45 -1.15
C VAL A 208 22.78 -3.30 -1.97
N HIS A 209 24.03 -2.85 -2.16
CA HIS A 209 25.03 -3.61 -2.89
C HIS A 209 25.33 -4.97 -2.25
N LEU A 210 25.46 -5.01 -0.92
CA LEU A 210 25.69 -6.26 -0.18
C LEU A 210 24.50 -7.21 -0.33
N HIS A 211 23.27 -6.71 -0.17
CA HIS A 211 22.05 -7.49 -0.38
C HIS A 211 21.96 -7.99 -1.83
N TYR A 212 22.38 -7.16 -2.78
CA TYR A 212 22.43 -7.49 -4.21
C TYR A 212 23.41 -8.63 -4.53
N THR A 213 24.57 -8.63 -3.91
CA THR A 213 25.62 -9.62 -4.18
C THR A 213 25.48 -10.91 -3.38
N SER A 214 24.83 -10.87 -2.21
CA SER A 214 24.68 -12.01 -1.30
C SER A 214 23.38 -12.79 -1.49
N SER A 215 22.38 -12.23 -2.16
CA SER A 215 21.08 -12.90 -2.35
C SER A 215 21.21 -14.01 -3.37
N ALA A 216 20.98 -15.25 -2.93
CA ALA A 216 20.90 -16.43 -3.79
C ALA A 216 19.55 -16.55 -4.54
N GLN A 217 18.59 -15.66 -4.25
CA GLN A 217 17.27 -15.71 -4.89
C GLN A 217 17.34 -15.11 -6.30
N PRO A 218 16.80 -15.82 -7.31
CA PRO A 218 16.68 -15.26 -8.65
C PRO A 218 15.77 -14.02 -8.61
N ARG A 219 16.20 -12.95 -9.23
CA ARG A 219 15.42 -11.72 -9.34
C ARG A 219 14.49 -11.79 -10.54
N ASP A 220 13.31 -11.18 -10.39
CA ASP A 220 12.36 -11.08 -11.48
C ASP A 220 12.88 -10.21 -12.62
N VAL A 221 13.74 -9.23 -12.28
CA VAL A 221 14.31 -8.26 -13.22
C VAL A 221 15.72 -7.84 -12.82
N ASP A 222 16.51 -7.42 -13.79
CA ASP A 222 17.80 -6.76 -13.56
C ASP A 222 17.56 -5.27 -13.22
N TRP A 223 17.32 -5.02 -11.94
CA TRP A 223 17.04 -3.71 -11.38
C TRP A 223 17.95 -3.44 -10.20
N GLU A 224 18.88 -2.52 -10.38
CA GLU A 224 19.70 -1.99 -9.27
C GLU A 224 18.86 -0.96 -8.51
N VAL A 225 18.57 -1.24 -7.23
CA VAL A 225 17.76 -0.38 -6.37
C VAL A 225 18.45 0.97 -6.16
N PRO A 226 17.91 2.09 -6.70
CA PRO A 226 18.54 3.39 -6.54
C PRO A 226 18.33 3.96 -5.15
N VAL A 227 19.33 4.73 -4.67
CA VAL A 227 19.27 5.55 -3.46
C VAL A 227 19.32 7.01 -3.87
N LEU A 228 18.20 7.71 -3.71
CA LEU A 228 17.99 9.09 -4.13
C LEU A 228 18.03 10.05 -2.95
N ALA A 229 18.54 11.26 -3.16
CA ALA A 229 18.38 12.37 -2.23
C ALA A 229 17.17 13.20 -2.61
N ALA A 230 16.37 13.63 -1.62
CA ALA A 230 15.24 14.53 -1.83
C ALA A 230 15.09 15.54 -0.71
N GLN A 231 14.53 16.70 -1.05
CA GLN A 231 14.01 17.70 -0.13
C GLN A 231 12.57 18.00 -0.56
N ALA A 232 11.65 17.13 -0.19
CA ALA A 232 10.28 17.16 -0.70
C ALA A 232 9.57 18.50 -0.45
N VAL A 233 9.86 19.19 0.65
CA VAL A 233 9.30 20.52 0.95
C VAL A 233 9.74 21.56 -0.07
N ASN A 234 10.95 21.43 -0.60
CA ASN A 234 11.58 22.37 -1.52
C ASN A 234 11.53 21.92 -2.99
N ASP A 235 10.80 20.85 -3.30
CA ASP A 235 10.71 20.20 -4.62
C ASP A 235 12.05 19.67 -5.19
N VAL A 236 13.11 19.59 -4.37
CA VAL A 236 14.42 19.10 -4.82
C VAL A 236 14.41 17.58 -4.90
N GLY A 237 14.85 17.01 -6.05
CA GLY A 237 14.94 15.57 -6.27
C GLY A 237 13.62 14.87 -6.62
N MET A 238 12.48 15.60 -6.69
CA MET A 238 11.17 15.01 -6.94
C MET A 238 11.00 14.54 -8.39
N ASP A 239 11.52 15.30 -9.37
CA ASP A 239 11.54 14.87 -10.77
C ASP A 239 12.38 13.61 -10.96
N ALA A 240 13.54 13.54 -10.31
CA ALA A 240 14.40 12.36 -10.33
C ALA A 240 13.70 11.14 -9.73
N LEU A 241 12.95 11.33 -8.64
CA LEU A 241 12.15 10.26 -8.03
C LEU A 241 11.07 9.75 -9.01
N LEU A 242 10.27 10.64 -9.59
CA LEU A 242 9.23 10.25 -10.55
C LEU A 242 9.85 9.57 -11.79
N GLN A 243 10.99 10.04 -12.27
CA GLN A 243 11.72 9.41 -13.37
C GLN A 243 12.15 7.97 -13.03
N GLN A 244 12.68 7.72 -11.81
CA GLN A 244 13.06 6.37 -11.38
C GLN A 244 11.84 5.46 -11.20
N ILE A 245 10.72 5.97 -10.69
CA ILE A 245 9.47 5.21 -10.61
C ILE A 245 9.03 4.75 -12.02
N ARG A 246 9.06 5.66 -13.00
CA ARG A 246 8.71 5.34 -14.39
C ARG A 246 9.70 4.37 -15.04
N ARG A 247 11.00 4.54 -14.76
CA ARG A 247 12.02 3.63 -15.25
C ARG A 247 11.82 2.22 -14.68
N HIS A 248 11.52 2.09 -13.39
CA HIS A 248 11.22 0.80 -12.78
C HIS A 248 9.98 0.15 -13.42
N ARG A 249 8.90 0.92 -13.63
CA ARG A 249 7.72 0.47 -14.37
C ARG A 249 8.10 -0.08 -15.74
N THR A 250 8.87 0.67 -16.52
CA THR A 250 9.29 0.25 -17.86
C THR A 250 10.09 -1.06 -17.83
N VAL A 251 11.02 -1.20 -16.88
CA VAL A 251 11.81 -2.42 -16.69
C VAL A 251 10.91 -3.61 -16.36
N LEU A 252 9.94 -3.44 -15.46
CA LEU A 252 8.98 -4.48 -15.10
C LEU A 252 8.11 -4.90 -16.31
N GLU A 253 7.62 -3.92 -17.08
CA GLU A 253 6.78 -4.16 -18.27
C GLU A 253 7.56 -4.90 -19.36
N GLN A 254 8.77 -4.45 -19.69
CA GLN A 254 9.63 -5.05 -20.72
C GLN A 254 10.06 -6.49 -20.37
N ALA A 255 10.31 -6.78 -19.09
CA ALA A 255 10.65 -8.11 -18.63
C ALA A 255 9.42 -9.04 -18.44
N GLY A 256 8.19 -8.54 -18.61
CA GLY A 256 6.97 -9.28 -18.25
C GLY A 256 6.84 -9.57 -16.75
N ALA A 257 7.66 -8.92 -15.92
CA ALA A 257 7.70 -9.15 -14.48
C ALA A 257 6.51 -8.49 -13.76
N LEU A 258 5.99 -7.37 -14.31
CA LEU A 258 4.82 -6.70 -13.76
C LEU A 258 3.62 -7.66 -13.68
N GLU A 259 3.32 -8.35 -14.78
CA GLU A 259 2.21 -9.29 -14.80
C GLU A 259 2.47 -10.53 -13.92
N LYS A 260 3.69 -11.04 -13.88
CA LYS A 260 4.05 -12.14 -12.97
C LYS A 260 3.86 -11.76 -11.50
N ARG A 261 4.29 -10.55 -11.09
CA ARG A 261 4.09 -10.02 -9.72
C ARG A 261 2.59 -9.89 -9.41
N ARG A 262 1.80 -9.38 -10.36
CA ARG A 262 0.34 -9.23 -10.21
C ARG A 262 -0.37 -10.60 -10.13
N GLN A 263 0.07 -11.59 -10.91
CA GLN A 263 -0.46 -12.96 -10.83
C GLN A 263 -0.14 -13.60 -9.48
N ALA A 264 1.10 -13.46 -8.98
CA ALA A 264 1.47 -13.95 -7.67
C ALA A 264 0.63 -13.31 -6.54
N ARG A 265 0.37 -12.00 -6.61
CA ARG A 265 -0.52 -11.30 -5.67
C ARG A 265 -1.96 -11.83 -5.74
N ARG A 266 -2.53 -11.95 -6.94
CA ARG A 266 -3.89 -12.49 -7.12
C ARG A 266 -4.01 -13.91 -6.54
N ARG A 267 -2.96 -14.73 -6.70
CA ARG A 267 -2.92 -16.06 -6.12
C ARG A 267 -2.89 -16.01 -4.60
N ALA A 268 -2.02 -15.20 -4.02
CA ALA A 268 -1.93 -15.02 -2.56
C ALA A 268 -3.25 -14.48 -1.97
N ASP A 269 -3.89 -13.51 -2.64
CA ASP A 269 -5.21 -12.98 -2.25
C ASP A 269 -6.27 -14.08 -2.26
N LEU A 270 -6.27 -14.96 -3.28
CA LEU A 270 -7.20 -16.08 -3.37
C LEU A 270 -6.96 -17.10 -2.25
N GLU A 271 -5.69 -17.46 -2.01
CA GLU A 271 -5.32 -18.38 -0.93
C GLU A 271 -5.76 -17.83 0.44
N ALA A 272 -5.52 -16.55 0.69
CA ALA A 272 -5.96 -15.89 1.93
C ALA A 272 -7.49 -15.88 2.06
N LEU A 273 -8.22 -15.62 0.97
CA LEU A 273 -9.69 -15.66 0.93
C LEU A 273 -10.22 -17.06 1.26
N LEU A 274 -9.63 -18.10 0.70
CA LEU A 274 -10.03 -19.48 0.97
C LEU A 274 -9.80 -19.84 2.44
N VAL A 275 -8.65 -19.46 3.01
CA VAL A 275 -8.36 -19.71 4.43
C VAL A 275 -9.38 -19.00 5.33
N GLU A 276 -9.72 -17.74 5.03
CA GLU A 276 -10.72 -16.98 5.80
C GLU A 276 -12.10 -17.63 5.73
N GLU A 277 -12.53 -18.03 4.53
CA GLU A 277 -13.83 -18.68 4.32
C GLU A 277 -13.92 -20.03 5.06
N TYR A 278 -12.90 -20.89 4.94
CA TYR A 278 -12.86 -22.13 5.67
C TYR A 278 -12.82 -21.93 7.19
N THR A 279 -12.07 -20.94 7.66
CA THR A 279 -12.02 -20.60 9.09
C THR A 279 -13.39 -20.17 9.60
N ALA A 280 -14.10 -19.33 8.83
CA ALA A 280 -15.45 -18.90 9.18
C ALA A 280 -16.44 -20.08 9.21
N GLN A 281 -16.37 -21.00 8.23
CA GLN A 281 -17.22 -22.19 8.17
C GLN A 281 -16.94 -23.13 9.34
N ILE A 282 -15.67 -23.39 9.66
CA ILE A 282 -15.29 -24.22 10.81
C ILE A 282 -15.79 -23.59 12.12
N THR A 283 -15.60 -22.29 12.30
CA THR A 283 -16.05 -21.57 13.49
C THR A 283 -17.58 -21.67 13.64
N ALA A 284 -18.31 -21.49 12.56
CA ALA A 284 -19.77 -21.63 12.55
C ALA A 284 -20.22 -23.06 12.86
N LEU A 285 -19.49 -24.08 12.36
CA LEU A 285 -19.76 -25.49 12.67
C LEU A 285 -19.54 -25.77 14.15
N VAL A 286 -18.42 -25.31 14.72
CA VAL A 286 -18.11 -25.48 16.16
C VAL A 286 -19.18 -24.83 17.02
N GLN A 287 -19.69 -23.66 16.65
CA GLN A 287 -20.76 -22.97 17.39
C GLN A 287 -22.10 -23.67 17.30
N ARG A 288 -22.38 -24.39 16.19
CA ARG A 288 -23.66 -25.10 15.96
C ARG A 288 -23.71 -26.51 16.54
N ASP A 289 -22.57 -27.15 16.70
CA ASP A 289 -22.45 -28.52 17.20
C ASP A 289 -22.14 -28.52 18.72
N PRO A 290 -23.10 -28.90 19.59
CA PRO A 290 -22.86 -28.90 21.03
C PRO A 290 -21.75 -29.86 21.49
N ALA A 291 -21.43 -30.90 20.70
CA ALA A 291 -20.34 -31.83 21.05
C ALA A 291 -18.98 -31.18 20.79
N LEU A 292 -18.82 -30.51 19.65
CA LEU A 292 -17.61 -29.75 19.31
C LEU A 292 -17.40 -28.58 20.25
N ALA A 293 -18.44 -27.82 20.60
CA ALA A 293 -18.37 -26.73 21.57
C ALA A 293 -17.87 -27.21 22.93
N ARG A 294 -18.40 -28.32 23.47
CA ARG A 294 -17.93 -28.94 24.73
C ARG A 294 -16.48 -29.42 24.66
N THR A 295 -16.07 -30.00 23.52
CA THR A 295 -14.68 -30.41 23.33
C THR A 295 -13.73 -29.21 23.34
N LEU A 296 -14.12 -28.12 22.68
CA LEU A 296 -13.33 -26.89 22.67
C LEU A 296 -13.20 -26.27 24.08
N GLU A 297 -14.31 -26.24 24.82
CA GLU A 297 -14.29 -25.77 26.23
C GLU A 297 -13.43 -26.67 27.12
N ALA A 298 -13.45 -27.97 26.94
CA ALA A 298 -12.60 -28.90 27.69
C ALA A 298 -11.12 -28.66 27.41
N VAL A 299 -10.74 -28.50 26.12
CA VAL A 299 -9.36 -28.21 25.71
C VAL A 299 -8.90 -26.84 26.22
N THR A 300 -9.71 -25.79 26.07
CA THR A 300 -9.36 -24.45 26.56
C THR A 300 -9.35 -24.35 28.08
N GLY A 301 -10.15 -25.17 28.77
CA GLY A 301 -10.16 -25.32 30.24
C GLY A 301 -9.08 -26.23 30.79
N GLY A 302 -8.15 -26.73 29.96
CA GLY A 302 -7.03 -27.59 30.38
C GLY A 302 -7.46 -28.97 30.89
N ARG A 303 -8.54 -29.53 30.39
CA ARG A 303 -9.06 -30.87 30.72
C ARG A 303 -8.98 -31.83 29.54
#